data_917ec93bc1f7d1511948371d188a3860
#
_entry.id   917ec93bc1f7d1511948371d188a3860
#
_cell.length_a   1.000
_cell.length_b   1.000
_cell.length_c   1.000
_cell.angle_alpha   90.00
_cell.angle_beta   90.00
_cell.angle_gamma   90.00
#
_symmetry.space_group_name_H-M   'P 1'
#
loop_
_entity.id
_entity.type
_entity.pdbx_description
1 polymer ?
#
loop_
_entity_poly.entity_id
_entity_poly.type
_entity_poly.pdbx_seq_one_letter_code
_entity_poly.pdbx_strand_id
1 'polypeptide(L)'
;MNTYTQKINGDLWLVEDDRDNLKISYRIKEIIAEEQSDFQHVMIVDSYDFGRTLVLDGVVQTTSSDGHIYNEMITHIPLSIHPNAKKVLIIGGGDCGAACEAAKYEQLETIDQVEIDESVVKLSLEHLPEVSGRLSDPRVNFLFADGMEYIKQNKNTYDVIIVDSSDPVGFAEALFAKSFYQDIYDSLKTDGLMVCQSMSPFLNKAITSQTYGRIGEIFPYHKLYIATVPTYPGALWSFTIGSKKHQNIYVESFDKQTKYVNDNILQSCFELPAFLQEFV
;
A
#
# COMPACT_ATOMS: atom_id res chain seq x y z
N MET A 1 22.66 -10.17 -17.35
CA MET A 1 22.36 -9.65 -16.02
C MET A 1 21.44 -8.48 -16.24
N ASN A 2 20.34 -8.42 -15.52
CA ASN A 2 19.49 -7.25 -15.58
C ASN A 2 20.20 -6.06 -14.88
N THR A 3 19.67 -4.87 -15.06
CA THR A 3 20.29 -3.63 -14.58
C THR A 3 20.30 -3.55 -13.03
N TYR A 4 19.42 -4.30 -12.36
CA TYR A 4 19.16 -4.22 -10.91
C TYR A 4 19.92 -5.28 -10.09
N THR A 5 20.64 -6.21 -10.76
CA THR A 5 21.39 -7.25 -10.05
C THR A 5 22.89 -7.20 -10.36
N GLN A 6 23.71 -7.45 -9.33
CA GLN A 6 25.17 -7.42 -9.43
C GLN A 6 25.76 -8.66 -8.78
N LYS A 7 26.92 -9.11 -9.31
CA LYS A 7 27.75 -10.10 -8.65
C LYS A 7 28.83 -9.43 -7.81
N ILE A 8 28.77 -9.60 -6.49
CA ILE A 8 29.76 -9.08 -5.53
C ILE A 8 30.40 -10.27 -4.83
N ASN A 9 31.71 -10.44 -5.00
CA ASN A 9 32.49 -11.55 -4.44
C ASN A 9 31.93 -12.96 -4.77
N GLY A 10 31.30 -13.12 -5.93
CA GLY A 10 30.70 -14.37 -6.37
C GLY A 10 29.21 -14.56 -6.01
N ASP A 11 28.70 -13.78 -5.08
CA ASP A 11 27.30 -13.78 -4.67
C ASP A 11 26.44 -12.87 -5.53
N LEU A 12 25.17 -13.22 -5.70
CA LEU A 12 24.19 -12.40 -6.42
C LEU A 12 23.49 -11.44 -5.45
N TRP A 13 23.44 -10.16 -5.82
CA TRP A 13 22.82 -9.09 -5.04
C TRP A 13 21.81 -8.33 -5.88
N LEU A 14 20.63 -8.08 -5.33
CA LEU A 14 19.72 -7.04 -5.77
C LEU A 14 20.23 -5.73 -5.19
N VAL A 15 20.33 -4.69 -6.02
CA VAL A 15 20.78 -3.36 -5.60
C VAL A 15 19.69 -2.35 -5.91
N GLU A 16 19.08 -1.86 -4.88
CA GLU A 16 18.08 -0.79 -4.91
C GLU A 16 18.78 0.57 -4.82
N ASP A 17 18.54 1.41 -5.80
CA ASP A 17 19.09 2.77 -5.87
C ASP A 17 18.00 3.76 -5.39
N ASP A 18 17.83 3.83 -4.04
CA ASP A 18 16.74 4.60 -3.44
C ASP A 18 16.86 6.11 -3.71
N ARG A 19 18.06 6.64 -3.59
CA ARG A 19 18.37 8.07 -3.84
C ARG A 19 19.88 8.28 -4.02
N ASP A 20 20.28 9.47 -4.45
CA ASP A 20 21.68 9.82 -4.75
C ASP A 20 22.71 9.36 -3.70
N ASN A 21 22.32 9.38 -2.42
CA ASN A 21 23.22 9.08 -1.29
C ASN A 21 22.86 7.81 -0.54
N LEU A 22 21.89 7.01 -1.03
CA LEU A 22 21.43 5.80 -0.35
C LEU A 22 21.18 4.68 -1.35
N LYS A 23 21.93 3.59 -1.20
CA LYS A 23 21.70 2.33 -1.90
C LYS A 23 21.51 1.23 -0.90
N ILE A 24 20.54 0.36 -1.14
CA ILE A 24 20.27 -0.81 -0.32
C ILE A 24 20.59 -2.05 -1.15
N SER A 25 21.27 -3.01 -0.56
CA SER A 25 21.64 -4.23 -1.27
C SER A 25 21.16 -5.45 -0.50
N TYR A 26 20.45 -6.32 -1.19
CA TYR A 26 19.93 -7.58 -0.66
C TYR A 26 20.65 -8.75 -1.33
N ARG A 27 21.27 -9.63 -0.54
CA ARG A 27 21.82 -10.87 -1.09
C ARG A 27 20.66 -11.78 -1.45
N ILE A 28 20.61 -12.22 -2.71
CA ILE A 28 19.55 -13.07 -3.23
C ILE A 28 20.11 -14.44 -3.60
N LYS A 29 19.28 -15.47 -3.45
CA LYS A 29 19.60 -16.85 -3.85
C LYS A 29 19.43 -17.01 -5.36
N GLU A 30 18.27 -16.53 -5.86
CA GLU A 30 17.89 -16.63 -7.26
C GLU A 30 16.83 -15.60 -7.65
N ILE A 31 16.66 -15.38 -8.94
CA ILE A 31 15.51 -14.71 -9.55
C ILE A 31 14.51 -15.82 -9.90
N ILE A 32 13.31 -15.78 -9.28
CA ILE A 32 12.26 -16.79 -9.45
C ILE A 32 11.47 -16.52 -10.73
N ALA A 33 11.13 -15.25 -10.96
CA ALA A 33 10.40 -14.79 -12.15
C ALA A 33 10.85 -13.38 -12.53
N GLU A 34 10.80 -13.08 -13.82
CA GLU A 34 11.20 -11.78 -14.38
C GLU A 34 10.40 -11.52 -15.65
N GLU A 35 9.79 -10.35 -15.74
CA GLU A 35 8.99 -9.94 -16.89
C GLU A 35 9.15 -8.42 -17.13
N GLN A 36 9.28 -8.01 -18.41
CA GLN A 36 9.15 -6.61 -18.79
C GLN A 36 7.73 -6.40 -19.30
N SER A 37 6.91 -5.71 -18.50
CA SER A 37 5.57 -5.29 -18.92
C SER A 37 5.63 -4.02 -19.77
N ASP A 38 4.48 -3.55 -20.23
CA ASP A 38 4.37 -2.25 -20.91
C ASP A 38 4.61 -1.06 -19.97
N PHE A 39 4.60 -1.30 -18.65
CA PHE A 39 4.69 -0.25 -17.62
C PHE A 39 6.03 -0.25 -16.90
N GLN A 40 6.57 -1.42 -16.54
CA GLN A 40 7.73 -1.55 -15.68
C GLN A 40 8.38 -2.93 -15.77
N HIS A 41 9.59 -3.03 -15.25
CA HIS A 41 10.26 -4.31 -15.08
C HIS A 41 9.84 -4.96 -13.75
N VAL A 42 9.24 -6.14 -13.83
CA VAL A 42 8.71 -6.89 -12.68
C VAL A 42 9.61 -8.08 -12.38
N MET A 43 10.08 -8.20 -11.16
CA MET A 43 10.84 -9.37 -10.69
C MET A 43 10.26 -9.95 -9.40
N ILE A 44 10.34 -11.27 -9.28
CA ILE A 44 10.25 -11.98 -8.01
C ILE A 44 11.61 -12.61 -7.74
N VAL A 45 12.23 -12.25 -6.62
CA VAL A 45 13.52 -12.82 -6.19
C VAL A 45 13.35 -13.59 -4.88
N ASP A 46 14.22 -14.56 -4.59
CA ASP A 46 14.34 -15.17 -3.26
C ASP A 46 15.56 -14.59 -2.53
N SER A 47 15.33 -13.74 -1.55
CA SER A 47 16.39 -13.18 -0.71
C SER A 47 16.70 -14.08 0.48
N TYR A 48 17.91 -13.93 1.06
CA TYR A 48 18.32 -14.74 2.21
C TYR A 48 17.54 -14.39 3.49
N ASP A 49 17.33 -13.10 3.74
CA ASP A 49 16.79 -12.64 5.02
C ASP A 49 15.27 -12.35 4.97
N PHE A 50 14.74 -11.96 3.79
CA PHE A 50 13.36 -11.55 3.64
C PHE A 50 12.49 -12.51 2.82
N GLY A 51 13.08 -13.60 2.32
CA GLY A 51 12.37 -14.59 1.49
C GLY A 51 11.98 -14.03 0.12
N ARG A 52 10.85 -14.48 -0.41
CA ARG A 52 10.36 -14.00 -1.71
C ARG A 52 10.00 -12.53 -1.65
N THR A 53 10.45 -11.81 -2.65
CA THR A 53 10.41 -10.34 -2.70
C THR A 53 9.95 -9.89 -4.07
N LEU A 54 8.93 -9.06 -4.12
CA LEU A 54 8.48 -8.35 -5.32
C LEU A 54 9.36 -7.11 -5.52
N VAL A 55 9.86 -6.95 -6.73
CA VAL A 55 10.72 -5.84 -7.13
C VAL A 55 10.17 -5.23 -8.40
N LEU A 56 9.92 -3.93 -8.40
CA LEU A 56 9.46 -3.15 -9.55
C LEU A 56 10.53 -2.12 -9.91
N ASP A 57 11.05 -2.16 -11.14
CA ASP A 57 12.13 -1.29 -11.63
C ASP A 57 13.34 -1.22 -10.67
N GLY A 58 13.65 -2.34 -10.01
CA GLY A 58 14.76 -2.43 -9.04
C GLY A 58 14.43 -2.00 -7.61
N VAL A 59 13.22 -1.52 -7.35
CA VAL A 59 12.74 -1.08 -6.02
C VAL A 59 11.95 -2.20 -5.35
N VAL A 60 12.31 -2.53 -4.11
CA VAL A 60 11.60 -3.52 -3.30
C VAL A 60 10.22 -3.00 -2.91
N GLN A 61 9.18 -3.73 -3.28
CA GLN A 61 7.79 -3.36 -2.99
C GLN A 61 7.24 -4.09 -1.76
N THR A 62 7.45 -5.39 -1.69
CA THR A 62 6.96 -6.22 -0.59
C THR A 62 7.77 -7.50 -0.47
N THR A 63 7.77 -8.11 0.71
CA THR A 63 8.43 -9.39 0.95
C THR A 63 7.53 -10.37 1.68
N SER A 64 7.83 -11.66 1.57
CA SER A 64 7.11 -12.70 2.31
C SER A 64 7.32 -12.63 3.83
N SER A 65 8.39 -11.95 4.29
CA SER A 65 8.70 -11.81 5.71
C SER A 65 7.97 -10.67 6.39
N ASP A 66 7.88 -9.49 5.79
CA ASP A 66 7.35 -8.28 6.43
C ASP A 66 6.21 -7.57 5.67
N GLY A 67 5.87 -8.00 4.46
CA GLY A 67 4.78 -7.41 3.67
C GLY A 67 3.43 -7.39 4.39
N HIS A 68 3.20 -8.34 5.32
CA HIS A 68 2.01 -8.34 6.16
C HIS A 68 1.86 -7.06 7.02
N ILE A 69 2.97 -6.45 7.46
CA ILE A 69 2.92 -5.23 8.28
C ILE A 69 2.24 -4.10 7.50
N TYR A 70 2.72 -3.85 6.29
CA TYR A 70 2.17 -2.80 5.42
C TYR A 70 0.72 -3.10 5.05
N ASN A 71 0.45 -4.31 4.55
CA ASN A 71 -0.87 -4.69 4.05
C ASN A 71 -1.94 -4.71 5.15
N GLU A 72 -1.60 -5.17 6.35
CA GLU A 72 -2.48 -5.11 7.50
C GLU A 72 -2.76 -3.66 7.94
N MET A 73 -1.74 -2.80 7.98
CA MET A 73 -1.92 -1.41 8.40
C MET A 73 -2.74 -0.59 7.42
N ILE A 74 -2.49 -0.71 6.11
CA ILE A 74 -3.24 0.06 5.11
C ILE A 74 -4.70 -0.41 5.00
N THR A 75 -4.98 -1.66 5.38
CA THR A 75 -6.32 -2.25 5.24
C THR A 75 -7.13 -2.20 6.52
N HIS A 76 -6.57 -2.68 7.64
CA HIS A 76 -7.36 -2.84 8.87
C HIS A 76 -7.63 -1.53 9.59
N ILE A 77 -6.72 -0.54 9.53
CA ILE A 77 -6.97 0.73 10.20
C ILE A 77 -8.20 1.45 9.60
N PRO A 78 -8.30 1.71 8.28
CA PRO A 78 -9.48 2.35 7.70
C PRO A 78 -10.76 1.52 7.88
N LEU A 79 -10.69 0.19 7.74
CA LEU A 79 -11.86 -0.68 7.93
C LEU A 79 -12.31 -0.75 9.39
N SER A 80 -11.44 -0.48 10.36
CA SER A 80 -11.80 -0.35 11.77
C SER A 80 -12.39 1.02 12.13
N ILE A 81 -12.27 2.01 11.25
CA ILE A 81 -12.88 3.34 11.41
C ILE A 81 -14.27 3.38 10.77
N HIS A 82 -14.51 2.67 9.67
CA HIS A 82 -15.80 2.67 8.99
C HIS A 82 -16.72 1.56 9.51
N PRO A 83 -17.81 1.88 10.26
CA PRO A 83 -18.59 0.86 10.99
C PRO A 83 -19.37 -0.10 10.07
N ASN A 84 -19.69 0.31 8.86
CA ASN A 84 -20.60 -0.43 7.96
C ASN A 84 -20.08 -0.48 6.52
N ALA A 85 -18.78 -0.59 6.32
CA ALA A 85 -18.22 -0.70 4.97
C ALA A 85 -18.77 -1.94 4.24
N LYS A 86 -19.22 -1.75 2.99
CA LYS A 86 -19.72 -2.78 2.09
C LYS A 86 -18.93 -2.85 0.80
N LYS A 87 -18.47 -1.73 0.30
CA LYS A 87 -17.73 -1.62 -0.95
C LYS A 87 -16.38 -0.95 -0.72
N VAL A 88 -15.33 -1.68 -1.03
CA VAL A 88 -13.95 -1.22 -0.97
C VAL A 88 -13.39 -1.10 -2.38
N LEU A 89 -12.66 -0.01 -2.63
CA LEU A 89 -11.82 0.13 -3.79
C LEU A 89 -10.36 0.14 -3.35
N ILE A 90 -9.51 -0.62 -4.02
CA ILE A 90 -8.05 -0.59 -3.89
C ILE A 90 -7.51 -0.07 -5.22
N ILE A 91 -6.74 1.02 -5.20
CA ILE A 91 -6.05 1.57 -6.37
C ILE A 91 -4.58 1.21 -6.23
N GLY A 92 -4.06 0.42 -7.17
CA GLY A 92 -2.76 -0.23 -7.08
C GLY A 92 -2.81 -1.54 -6.29
N GLY A 93 -1.81 -1.77 -5.45
CA GLY A 93 -1.75 -2.96 -4.60
C GLY A 93 -1.53 -4.26 -5.38
N GLY A 94 -0.75 -4.22 -6.45
CA GLY A 94 -0.52 -5.36 -7.33
C GLY A 94 0.08 -6.61 -6.66
N ASP A 95 0.59 -6.49 -5.42
CA ASP A 95 0.97 -7.63 -4.58
C ASP A 95 -0.23 -8.42 -4.04
N CYS A 96 -1.45 -7.87 -4.18
CA CYS A 96 -2.73 -8.42 -3.72
C CYS A 96 -2.87 -8.53 -2.18
N GLY A 97 -1.93 -8.03 -1.41
CA GLY A 97 -1.93 -8.15 0.05
C GLY A 97 -3.08 -7.38 0.69
N ALA A 98 -3.32 -6.13 0.27
CA ALA A 98 -4.44 -5.34 0.76
C ALA A 98 -5.79 -5.98 0.45
N ALA A 99 -5.98 -6.57 -0.74
CA ALA A 99 -7.19 -7.29 -1.09
C ALA A 99 -7.37 -8.57 -0.27
N CYS A 100 -6.27 -9.30 0.00
CA CYS A 100 -6.27 -10.47 0.86
C CYS A 100 -6.70 -10.11 2.30
N GLU A 101 -6.21 -9.00 2.83
CA GLU A 101 -6.60 -8.52 4.17
C GLU A 101 -8.06 -8.02 4.19
N ALA A 102 -8.51 -7.31 3.14
CA ALA A 102 -9.90 -6.88 3.01
C ALA A 102 -10.88 -8.06 2.93
N ALA A 103 -10.50 -9.15 2.27
CA ALA A 103 -11.34 -10.36 2.15
C ALA A 103 -11.65 -11.03 3.50
N LYS A 104 -10.91 -10.74 4.57
CA LYS A 104 -11.19 -11.20 5.92
C LYS A 104 -12.46 -10.58 6.54
N TYR A 105 -13.01 -9.54 5.93
CA TYR A 105 -14.21 -8.85 6.39
C TYR A 105 -15.45 -9.40 5.69
N GLU A 106 -16.19 -10.29 6.37
CA GLU A 106 -17.37 -10.96 5.81
C GLU A 106 -18.50 -9.99 5.42
N GLN A 107 -18.57 -8.82 6.07
CA GLN A 107 -19.55 -7.80 5.76
C GLN A 107 -19.29 -7.06 4.43
N LEU A 108 -18.11 -7.14 3.86
CA LEU A 108 -17.84 -6.56 2.54
C LEU A 108 -18.55 -7.36 1.45
N GLU A 109 -19.23 -6.64 0.57
CA GLU A 109 -19.96 -7.20 -0.56
C GLU A 109 -19.14 -7.17 -1.85
N THR A 110 -18.25 -6.18 -1.96
CA THR A 110 -17.42 -5.98 -3.15
C THR A 110 -16.05 -5.40 -2.74
N ILE A 111 -14.99 -5.95 -3.30
CA ILE A 111 -13.62 -5.49 -3.20
C ILE A 111 -13.11 -5.34 -4.64
N ASP A 112 -13.13 -4.12 -5.14
CA ASP A 112 -12.61 -3.79 -6.46
C ASP A 112 -11.13 -3.40 -6.32
N GLN A 113 -10.24 -4.10 -7.02
CA GLN A 113 -8.83 -3.75 -7.12
C GLN A 113 -8.52 -3.30 -8.54
N VAL A 114 -8.13 -2.04 -8.68
CA VAL A 114 -7.75 -1.42 -9.95
C VAL A 114 -6.24 -1.28 -10.02
N GLU A 115 -5.63 -2.13 -10.83
CA GLU A 115 -4.18 -2.14 -11.05
C GLU A 115 -3.90 -1.91 -12.53
N ILE A 116 -2.90 -1.08 -12.84
CA ILE A 116 -2.56 -0.76 -14.22
C ILE A 116 -1.77 -1.90 -14.88
N ASP A 117 -0.98 -2.62 -14.11
CA ASP A 117 -0.07 -3.66 -14.59
C ASP A 117 -0.51 -5.06 -14.18
N GLU A 118 -1.19 -5.76 -15.10
CA GLU A 118 -1.64 -7.14 -14.91
C GLU A 118 -0.49 -8.10 -14.55
N SER A 119 0.73 -7.86 -15.06
CA SER A 119 1.88 -8.71 -14.80
C SER A 119 2.25 -8.75 -13.32
N VAL A 120 2.11 -7.63 -12.60
CA VAL A 120 2.38 -7.57 -11.16
C VAL A 120 1.42 -8.47 -10.39
N VAL A 121 0.12 -8.35 -10.66
CA VAL A 121 -0.92 -9.20 -10.03
C VAL A 121 -0.68 -10.68 -10.31
N LYS A 122 -0.44 -11.02 -11.57
CA LYS A 122 -0.20 -12.40 -11.99
C LYS A 122 1.00 -13.03 -11.28
N LEU A 123 2.15 -12.35 -11.30
CA LEU A 123 3.37 -12.85 -10.67
C LEU A 123 3.24 -12.93 -9.15
N SER A 124 2.51 -11.98 -8.53
CA SER A 124 2.25 -12.00 -7.09
C SER A 124 1.36 -13.16 -6.67
N LEU A 125 0.27 -13.42 -7.39
CA LEU A 125 -0.61 -14.57 -7.14
C LEU A 125 0.11 -15.92 -7.32
N GLU A 126 1.02 -16.00 -8.29
CA GLU A 126 1.75 -17.23 -8.58
C GLU A 126 2.91 -17.47 -7.60
N HIS A 127 3.66 -16.42 -7.25
CA HIS A 127 4.95 -16.58 -6.58
C HIS A 127 5.04 -15.99 -5.17
N LEU A 128 4.06 -15.19 -4.71
CA LEU A 128 4.03 -14.58 -3.37
C LEU A 128 2.82 -15.02 -2.53
N PRO A 129 2.61 -16.34 -2.32
CA PRO A 129 1.43 -16.82 -1.59
C PRO A 129 1.35 -16.36 -0.14
N GLU A 130 2.48 -15.98 0.47
CA GLU A 130 2.55 -15.46 1.84
C GLU A 130 1.96 -14.05 1.95
N VAL A 131 1.91 -13.29 0.85
CA VAL A 131 1.35 -11.94 0.75
C VAL A 131 -0.02 -11.99 0.11
N SER A 132 -0.12 -12.52 -1.10
CA SER A 132 -1.35 -12.58 -1.88
C SER A 132 -2.38 -13.59 -1.37
N GLY A 133 -1.99 -14.50 -0.45
CA GLY A 133 -2.85 -15.57 0.05
C GLY A 133 -3.39 -16.49 -1.06
N ARG A 134 -2.86 -16.42 -2.30
CA ARG A 134 -3.43 -17.03 -3.51
C ARG A 134 -4.91 -16.66 -3.63
N LEU A 135 -5.20 -15.38 -3.56
CA LEU A 135 -6.52 -14.78 -3.44
C LEU A 135 -7.48 -15.27 -4.53
N SER A 136 -8.56 -15.94 -4.09
CA SER A 136 -9.63 -16.48 -4.95
C SER A 136 -11.03 -16.16 -4.41
N ASP A 137 -11.16 -15.13 -3.58
CA ASP A 137 -12.44 -14.70 -3.02
C ASP A 137 -13.33 -14.12 -4.12
N PRO A 138 -14.58 -14.62 -4.30
CA PRO A 138 -15.46 -14.19 -5.38
C PRO A 138 -15.93 -12.73 -5.27
N ARG A 139 -15.69 -12.07 -4.13
CA ARG A 139 -16.00 -10.66 -3.93
C ARG A 139 -14.90 -9.73 -4.45
N VAL A 140 -13.69 -10.27 -4.72
CA VAL A 140 -12.56 -9.54 -5.25
C VAL A 140 -12.62 -9.51 -6.77
N ASN A 141 -12.66 -8.30 -7.33
CA ASN A 141 -12.67 -8.06 -8.76
C ASN A 141 -11.36 -7.36 -9.15
N PHE A 142 -10.54 -8.04 -9.93
CA PHE A 142 -9.35 -7.42 -10.54
C PHE A 142 -9.75 -6.67 -11.80
N LEU A 143 -9.43 -5.38 -11.87
CA LEU A 143 -9.72 -4.48 -12.96
C LEU A 143 -8.40 -3.89 -13.46
N PHE A 144 -7.97 -4.27 -14.65
CA PHE A 144 -6.72 -3.79 -15.24
C PHE A 144 -6.97 -2.49 -16.01
N ALA A 145 -6.73 -1.36 -15.34
CA ALA A 145 -7.03 -0.04 -15.86
C ALA A 145 -6.24 1.06 -15.12
N ASP A 146 -6.23 2.25 -15.69
CA ASP A 146 -5.75 3.46 -15.00
C ASP A 146 -6.69 3.84 -13.85
N GLY A 147 -6.18 3.78 -12.62
CA GLY A 147 -6.95 4.09 -11.40
C GLY A 147 -7.46 5.53 -11.35
N MET A 148 -6.74 6.49 -11.95
CA MET A 148 -7.17 7.89 -12.03
C MET A 148 -8.38 8.07 -12.95
N GLU A 149 -8.42 7.37 -14.06
CA GLU A 149 -9.58 7.41 -14.97
C GLU A 149 -10.75 6.61 -14.41
N TYR A 150 -10.48 5.50 -13.75
CA TYR A 150 -11.51 4.68 -13.12
C TYR A 150 -12.25 5.44 -12.02
N ILE A 151 -11.53 6.15 -11.14
CA ILE A 151 -12.15 6.87 -10.02
C ILE A 151 -13.08 8.00 -10.46
N LYS A 152 -12.77 8.69 -11.57
CA LYS A 152 -13.60 9.74 -12.13
C LYS A 152 -14.98 9.26 -12.58
N GLN A 153 -15.07 7.99 -13.00
CA GLN A 153 -16.30 7.39 -13.53
C GLN A 153 -17.18 6.79 -12.42
N ASN A 154 -16.68 6.64 -11.21
CA ASN A 154 -17.33 5.94 -10.11
C ASN A 154 -17.65 6.87 -8.93
N LYS A 155 -18.56 7.84 -9.14
CA LYS A 155 -18.93 8.81 -8.10
C LYS A 155 -19.90 8.22 -7.07
N ASN A 156 -19.73 8.60 -5.79
CA ASN A 156 -20.58 8.19 -4.65
C ASN A 156 -20.82 6.67 -4.56
N THR A 157 -19.74 5.89 -4.72
CA THR A 157 -19.84 4.44 -4.92
C THR A 157 -19.25 3.65 -3.75
N TYR A 158 -18.12 4.08 -3.21
CA TYR A 158 -17.32 3.31 -2.25
C TYR A 158 -17.46 3.82 -0.83
N ASP A 159 -17.42 2.88 0.11
CA ASP A 159 -17.38 3.18 1.55
C ASP A 159 -15.93 3.45 2.00
N VAL A 160 -14.99 2.66 1.50
CA VAL A 160 -13.56 2.83 1.79
C VAL A 160 -12.77 2.76 0.48
N ILE A 161 -11.82 3.69 0.30
CA ILE A 161 -10.86 3.68 -0.81
C ILE A 161 -9.46 3.60 -0.23
N ILE A 162 -8.71 2.58 -0.65
CA ILE A 162 -7.31 2.35 -0.31
C ILE A 162 -6.47 2.71 -1.53
N VAL A 163 -5.56 3.67 -1.38
CA VAL A 163 -4.58 4.02 -2.43
C VAL A 163 -3.24 3.40 -2.04
N ASP A 164 -2.97 2.28 -2.66
CA ASP A 164 -1.77 1.47 -2.46
C ASP A 164 -0.87 1.59 -3.70
N SER A 165 -0.36 2.79 -3.92
CA SER A 165 0.45 3.14 -5.09
C SER A 165 1.94 2.97 -4.80
N SER A 166 2.72 2.79 -5.87
CA SER A 166 4.17 2.98 -5.82
C SER A 166 4.54 4.43 -5.45
N ASP A 167 5.83 4.68 -5.25
CA ASP A 167 6.40 5.99 -4.95
C ASP A 167 6.06 7.02 -6.05
N PRO A 168 5.99 8.34 -5.71
CA PRO A 168 5.61 9.40 -6.65
C PRO A 168 6.70 9.68 -7.69
N VAL A 169 6.96 8.72 -8.54
CA VAL A 169 7.91 8.78 -9.66
C VAL A 169 7.18 8.47 -10.96
N GLY A 170 7.42 9.24 -12.00
CA GLY A 170 6.82 9.03 -13.31
C GLY A 170 5.28 9.10 -13.27
N PHE A 171 4.60 8.06 -13.71
CA PHE A 171 3.12 8.02 -13.75
C PHE A 171 2.46 8.11 -12.37
N ALA A 172 3.12 7.62 -11.32
CA ALA A 172 2.58 7.62 -9.97
C ALA A 172 2.56 9.02 -9.33
N GLU A 173 3.31 10.02 -9.83
CA GLU A 173 3.27 11.39 -9.31
C GLU A 173 1.85 11.97 -9.29
N ALA A 174 1.05 11.66 -10.28
CA ALA A 174 -0.31 12.17 -10.41
C ALA A 174 -1.25 11.64 -9.31
N LEU A 175 -0.97 10.47 -8.72
CA LEU A 175 -1.71 9.88 -7.60
C LEU A 175 -1.48 10.64 -6.27
N PHE A 176 -0.53 11.54 -6.22
CA PHE A 176 -0.27 12.42 -5.07
C PHE A 176 -0.81 13.85 -5.29
N ALA A 177 -1.45 14.12 -6.44
CA ALA A 177 -2.00 15.44 -6.74
C ALA A 177 -3.30 15.73 -5.97
N LYS A 178 -3.53 16.99 -5.58
CA LYS A 178 -4.77 17.41 -4.92
C LYS A 178 -6.03 17.06 -5.74
N SER A 179 -5.96 17.17 -7.07
CA SER A 179 -7.06 16.79 -7.97
C SER A 179 -7.46 15.33 -7.85
N PHE A 180 -6.48 14.43 -7.69
CA PHE A 180 -6.76 13.01 -7.48
C PHE A 180 -7.47 12.77 -6.14
N TYR A 181 -7.04 13.40 -5.05
CA TYR A 181 -7.74 13.31 -3.75
C TYR A 181 -9.16 13.91 -3.81
N GLN A 182 -9.40 14.93 -4.64
CA GLN A 182 -10.75 15.42 -4.89
C GLN A 182 -11.61 14.40 -5.64
N ASP A 183 -11.04 13.72 -6.66
CA ASP A 183 -11.76 12.66 -7.37
C ASP A 183 -12.09 11.48 -6.44
N ILE A 184 -11.17 11.11 -5.53
CA ILE A 184 -11.44 10.12 -4.47
C ILE A 184 -12.58 10.60 -3.57
N TYR A 185 -12.53 11.85 -3.09
CA TYR A 185 -13.61 12.42 -2.26
C TYR A 185 -14.95 12.27 -2.96
N ASP A 186 -15.06 12.66 -4.22
CA ASP A 186 -16.29 12.57 -4.99
C ASP A 186 -16.77 11.13 -5.21
N SER A 187 -15.86 10.18 -5.24
CA SER A 187 -16.14 8.75 -5.43
C SER A 187 -16.62 8.05 -4.16
N LEU A 188 -16.25 8.58 -3.01
CA LEU A 188 -16.70 8.11 -1.71
C LEU A 188 -18.15 8.46 -1.45
N LYS A 189 -18.89 7.55 -0.83
CA LYS A 189 -20.23 7.79 -0.27
C LYS A 189 -20.20 8.91 0.78
N THR A 190 -21.37 9.31 1.27
CA THR A 190 -21.54 10.46 2.18
C THR A 190 -20.81 10.34 3.51
N ASP A 191 -20.51 9.12 3.96
CA ASP A 191 -19.76 8.82 5.19
C ASP A 191 -18.47 8.05 4.93
N GLY A 192 -18.06 7.96 3.67
CA GLY A 192 -16.89 7.22 3.25
C GLY A 192 -15.57 7.84 3.69
N LEU A 193 -14.52 7.04 3.64
CA LEU A 193 -13.16 7.45 3.96
C LEU A 193 -12.14 6.84 2.99
N MET A 194 -10.99 7.48 2.90
CA MET A 194 -9.82 6.97 2.17
C MET A 194 -8.63 6.77 3.09
N VAL A 195 -7.70 5.96 2.63
CA VAL A 195 -6.32 5.91 3.12
C VAL A 195 -5.38 5.87 1.93
N CYS A 196 -4.21 6.47 2.06
CA CYS A 196 -3.10 6.30 1.14
C CYS A 196 -1.79 6.08 1.88
N GLN A 197 -0.86 5.37 1.26
CA GLN A 197 0.53 5.41 1.66
C GLN A 197 1.07 6.84 1.49
N SER A 198 1.93 7.31 2.40
CA SER A 198 2.42 8.69 2.44
C SER A 198 3.94 8.77 2.59
N MET A 199 4.64 7.72 2.17
CA MET A 199 6.09 7.60 2.18
C MET A 199 6.71 7.53 3.58
N SER A 200 8.04 7.48 3.63
CA SER A 200 8.78 7.60 4.88
C SER A 200 8.74 9.04 5.40
N PRO A 201 8.15 9.30 6.56
CA PRO A 201 8.09 10.66 7.10
C PRO A 201 9.46 11.15 7.59
N PHE A 202 10.44 10.27 7.66
CA PHE A 202 11.83 10.60 7.99
C PHE A 202 12.64 10.96 6.74
N LEU A 203 12.57 10.14 5.69
CA LEU A 203 13.35 10.32 4.47
C LEU A 203 12.66 11.22 3.43
N ASN A 204 11.32 11.22 3.41
CA ASN A 204 10.49 11.90 2.42
C ASN A 204 9.56 12.95 3.08
N LYS A 205 10.09 13.67 4.10
CA LYS A 205 9.34 14.64 4.91
C LYS A 205 8.43 15.57 4.09
N ALA A 206 8.94 16.11 2.99
CA ALA A 206 8.19 17.03 2.14
C ALA A 206 6.95 16.36 1.50
N ILE A 207 7.10 15.12 1.01
CA ILE A 207 6.00 14.38 0.37
C ILE A 207 4.94 14.02 1.40
N THR A 208 5.34 13.48 2.56
CA THR A 208 4.42 13.16 3.67
C THR A 208 3.61 14.40 4.09
N SER A 209 4.29 15.54 4.33
CA SER A 209 3.64 16.79 4.73
C SER A 209 2.68 17.33 3.65
N GLN A 210 3.09 17.27 2.36
CA GLN A 210 2.21 17.69 1.26
C GLN A 210 0.99 16.79 1.10
N THR A 211 1.16 15.48 1.23
CA THR A 211 0.06 14.50 1.17
C THR A 211 -0.95 14.77 2.29
N TYR A 212 -0.45 14.89 3.53
CA TYR A 212 -1.28 15.20 4.69
C TYR A 212 -2.05 16.53 4.52
N GLY A 213 -1.35 17.59 4.11
CA GLY A 213 -1.96 18.90 3.89
C GLY A 213 -3.00 18.90 2.76
N ARG A 214 -2.72 18.27 1.62
CA ARG A 214 -3.65 18.17 0.50
C ARG A 214 -4.95 17.44 0.86
N ILE A 215 -4.83 16.36 1.63
CA ILE A 215 -5.99 15.59 2.13
C ILE A 215 -6.78 16.46 3.14
N GLY A 216 -6.09 17.16 4.05
CA GLY A 216 -6.72 18.05 5.02
C GLY A 216 -7.45 19.25 4.42
N GLU A 217 -7.07 19.70 3.21
CA GLU A 217 -7.80 20.73 2.48
C GLU A 217 -9.13 20.25 1.87
N ILE A 218 -9.34 18.93 1.77
CA ILE A 218 -10.50 18.32 1.09
C ILE A 218 -11.42 17.63 2.10
N PHE A 219 -10.84 16.88 3.03
CA PHE A 219 -11.59 16.07 3.98
C PHE A 219 -11.79 16.82 5.31
N PRO A 220 -13.00 16.79 5.89
CA PRO A 220 -13.26 17.43 7.18
C PRO A 220 -12.48 16.80 8.34
N TYR A 221 -12.10 15.53 8.19
CA TYR A 221 -11.28 14.80 9.16
C TYR A 221 -10.14 14.11 8.45
N HIS A 222 -8.92 14.26 8.98
CA HIS A 222 -7.75 13.59 8.45
C HIS A 222 -6.78 13.26 9.59
N LYS A 223 -6.07 12.15 9.43
CA LYS A 223 -5.10 11.67 10.42
C LYS A 223 -3.91 11.02 9.72
N LEU A 224 -2.74 11.19 10.31
CA LEU A 224 -1.53 10.47 9.97
C LEU A 224 -1.31 9.33 10.95
N TYR A 225 -0.86 8.18 10.47
CA TYR A 225 -0.36 7.09 11.30
C TYR A 225 0.86 6.43 10.66
N ILE A 226 1.60 5.66 11.44
CA ILE A 226 2.89 5.08 11.04
C ILE A 226 2.95 3.59 11.34
N ALA A 227 3.82 2.91 10.58
CA ALA A 227 4.25 1.54 10.85
C ALA A 227 5.75 1.40 10.61
N THR A 228 6.35 0.39 11.22
CA THR A 228 7.73 0.01 10.94
C THR A 228 7.71 -1.17 9.95
N VAL A 229 8.14 -0.92 8.71
CA VAL A 229 8.28 -1.92 7.66
C VAL A 229 9.78 -2.14 7.42
N PRO A 230 10.37 -3.23 7.92
CA PRO A 230 11.83 -3.42 7.97
C PRO A 230 12.56 -3.29 6.64
N THR A 231 11.96 -3.74 5.54
CA THR A 231 12.57 -3.68 4.21
C THR A 231 12.49 -2.33 3.53
N TYR A 232 11.61 -1.44 3.98
CA TYR A 232 11.51 -0.11 3.38
C TYR A 232 12.64 0.82 3.83
N PRO A 233 13.15 1.71 2.96
CA PRO A 233 14.20 2.64 3.31
C PRO A 233 13.88 3.45 4.56
N GLY A 234 14.75 3.35 5.57
CA GLY A 234 14.55 3.98 6.88
C GLY A 234 13.52 3.28 7.78
N ALA A 235 12.92 2.19 7.34
CA ALA A 235 11.95 1.33 8.04
C ALA A 235 10.66 2.02 8.51
N LEU A 236 10.63 3.33 8.68
CA LEU A 236 9.45 4.07 9.15
C LEU A 236 8.60 4.51 7.96
N TRP A 237 7.38 3.99 7.89
CA TRP A 237 6.42 4.30 6.82
C TRP A 237 5.19 4.99 7.37
N SER A 238 4.55 5.80 6.56
CA SER A 238 3.37 6.55 6.98
C SER A 238 2.18 6.34 6.06
N PHE A 239 1.01 6.53 6.63
CA PHE A 239 -0.28 6.47 5.97
C PHE A 239 -1.12 7.66 6.37
N THR A 240 -1.85 8.22 5.42
CA THR A 240 -2.77 9.34 5.68
C THR A 240 -4.21 8.91 5.41
N ILE A 241 -5.08 9.11 6.38
CA ILE A 241 -6.52 8.93 6.25
C ILE A 241 -7.18 10.27 5.98
N GLY A 242 -8.14 10.29 5.05
CA GLY A 242 -9.11 11.35 4.87
C GLY A 242 -10.53 10.79 5.06
N SER A 243 -11.34 11.38 5.92
CA SER A 243 -12.69 10.87 6.20
C SER A 243 -13.73 11.97 6.08
N LYS A 244 -14.89 11.64 5.50
CA LYS A 244 -16.05 12.54 5.44
C LYS A 244 -16.79 12.63 6.76
N LYS A 245 -16.71 11.60 7.61
CA LYS A 245 -17.54 11.52 8.83
C LYS A 245 -16.85 10.84 10.01
N HIS A 246 -16.30 9.64 9.82
CA HIS A 246 -15.80 8.81 10.90
C HIS A 246 -14.38 9.20 11.30
N GLN A 247 -14.10 9.32 12.60
CA GLN A 247 -12.82 9.81 13.10
C GLN A 247 -12.04 8.82 13.95
N ASN A 248 -12.77 7.89 14.59
CA ASN A 248 -12.18 7.03 15.60
C ASN A 248 -12.35 5.57 15.23
N ILE A 249 -11.43 4.74 15.70
CA ILE A 249 -11.62 3.29 15.72
C ILE A 249 -12.89 3.00 16.52
N TYR A 250 -13.82 2.27 15.92
CA TYR A 250 -15.09 1.95 16.57
C TYR A 250 -15.16 0.49 17.04
N VAL A 251 -14.20 -0.34 16.62
CA VAL A 251 -14.15 -1.77 16.95
C VAL A 251 -13.75 -1.93 18.41
N GLU A 252 -14.59 -2.59 19.20
CA GLU A 252 -14.30 -2.85 20.62
C GLU A 252 -13.24 -3.94 20.81
N SER A 253 -13.21 -4.92 19.91
CA SER A 253 -12.24 -6.02 19.89
C SER A 253 -11.94 -6.40 18.46
N PHE A 254 -10.66 -6.49 18.11
CA PHE A 254 -10.20 -6.87 16.79
C PHE A 254 -10.16 -8.39 16.67
N ASP A 255 -10.95 -8.95 15.75
CA ASP A 255 -11.18 -10.38 15.62
C ASP A 255 -10.54 -11.02 14.37
N LYS A 256 -9.82 -10.23 13.56
CA LYS A 256 -9.20 -10.75 12.34
C LYS A 256 -7.90 -11.49 12.66
N GLN A 257 -7.63 -12.54 11.90
CA GLN A 257 -6.38 -13.27 11.99
C GLN A 257 -5.25 -12.48 11.31
N THR A 258 -4.35 -11.94 12.09
CA THR A 258 -3.26 -11.04 11.67
C THR A 258 -1.95 -11.41 12.36
N LYS A 259 -0.84 -10.87 11.84
CA LYS A 259 0.50 -11.04 12.42
C LYS A 259 1.00 -9.77 13.10
N TYR A 260 0.48 -8.60 12.72
CA TYR A 260 0.93 -7.29 13.21
C TYR A 260 -0.18 -6.48 13.88
N VAL A 261 -1.30 -6.27 13.19
CA VAL A 261 -2.42 -5.49 13.72
C VAL A 261 -3.13 -6.27 14.82
N ASN A 262 -3.35 -5.62 15.94
CA ASN A 262 -4.13 -6.12 17.10
C ASN A 262 -4.79 -4.92 17.80
N ASP A 263 -5.52 -5.16 18.88
CA ASP A 263 -6.22 -4.11 19.65
C ASP A 263 -5.26 -2.99 20.07
N ASN A 264 -4.04 -3.31 20.52
CA ASN A 264 -3.07 -2.30 20.96
C ASN A 264 -2.58 -1.43 19.80
N ILE A 265 -2.33 -2.02 18.62
CA ILE A 265 -1.94 -1.27 17.42
C ILE A 265 -3.09 -0.36 16.98
N LEU A 266 -4.33 -0.87 16.95
CA LEU A 266 -5.50 -0.05 16.61
C LEU A 266 -5.66 1.15 17.55
N GLN A 267 -5.46 0.96 18.84
CA GLN A 267 -5.60 2.04 19.84
C GLN A 267 -4.47 3.07 19.78
N SER A 268 -3.26 2.66 19.41
CA SER A 268 -2.04 3.47 19.52
C SER A 268 -1.46 3.95 18.19
N CYS A 269 -1.92 3.46 17.03
CA CYS A 269 -1.29 3.78 15.74
C CYS A 269 -1.28 5.29 15.41
N PHE A 270 -2.19 6.07 15.98
CA PHE A 270 -2.28 7.52 15.82
C PHE A 270 -1.46 8.31 16.87
N GLU A 271 -0.82 7.64 17.84
CA GLU A 271 0.09 8.26 18.80
C GLU A 271 1.45 8.48 18.14
N LEU A 272 1.63 9.67 17.58
CA LEU A 272 2.81 10.00 16.79
C LEU A 272 4.00 10.42 17.67
N PRO A 273 5.24 10.03 17.31
CA PRO A 273 6.46 10.57 17.90
C PRO A 273 6.51 12.09 17.79
N ALA A 274 7.17 12.75 18.74
CA ALA A 274 7.22 14.20 18.83
C ALA A 274 7.68 14.90 17.53
N PHE A 275 8.66 14.33 16.81
CA PHE A 275 9.16 14.90 15.55
C PHE A 275 8.14 14.88 14.41
N LEU A 276 7.07 14.08 14.52
CA LEU A 276 5.98 14.04 13.53
C LEU A 276 4.82 14.97 13.88
N GLN A 277 4.76 15.47 15.11
CA GLN A 277 3.73 16.43 15.53
C GLN A 277 3.82 17.77 14.81
N GLU A 278 4.94 18.05 14.16
CA GLU A 278 5.10 19.24 13.30
C GLU A 278 4.31 19.13 11.98
N PHE A 279 3.81 17.95 11.61
CA PHE A 279 3.07 17.71 10.37
C PHE A 279 1.55 17.77 10.55
N VAL A 280 1.07 17.58 11.77
CA VAL A 280 -0.35 17.37 12.11
C VAL A 280 -0.91 18.52 12.94
#